data_ea3321a21fef4377603dc70c4f73323a
#
_entry.id   ea3321a21fef4377603dc70c4f73323a
#
_cell.length_a   1.000
_cell.length_b   1.000
_cell.length_c   1.000
_cell.angle_alpha   90.00
_cell.angle_beta   90.00
_cell.angle_gamma   90.00
#
_symmetry.space_group_name_H-M   'P 1'
#
loop_
_entity.id
_entity.type
_entity.pdbx_description
1 polymer ?
#
loop_
_entity_poly.entity_id
_entity_poly.type
_entity_poly.pdbx_seq_one_letter_code
_entity_poly.pdbx_strand_id
1 'polypeptide(L)'
;MVNDRENRKNQILNAAFEVFVKKRIFNDYYGWLVLASKLSKGALYHYYGSKKELFLSLIDHWETFTFKDFYDKKSQDKKASDILRFFGENVIKTLNEKKHAYIAEIEFRAMSNQDLEIKNRSKILYDKLLALFEKVISKGIKENEFK
;
A
#
# COMPACT_ATOMS: atom_id res chain seq x y z
N MET A 1 6.35 -1.70 25.28
CA MET A 1 7.39 -0.82 24.69
C MET A 1 7.53 -1.17 23.22
N VAL A 2 7.21 -0.25 22.36
CA VAL A 2 7.51 -0.43 20.93
C VAL A 2 9.03 -0.39 20.80
N ASN A 3 9.61 -1.43 20.17
CA ASN A 3 11.03 -1.56 20.00
C ASN A 3 11.57 -0.34 19.22
N ASP A 4 12.61 0.31 19.69
CA ASP A 4 13.25 1.48 19.06
C ASP A 4 13.62 1.25 17.59
N ARG A 5 13.98 0.01 17.26
CA ARG A 5 14.25 -0.44 15.89
C ARG A 5 12.99 -0.38 15.01
N GLU A 6 11.83 -0.78 15.53
CA GLU A 6 10.57 -0.75 14.79
C GLU A 6 10.10 0.69 14.55
N ASN A 7 10.23 1.55 15.55
CA ASN A 7 9.98 2.98 15.40
C ASN A 7 10.85 3.60 14.29
N ARG A 8 12.11 3.22 14.24
CA ARG A 8 13.04 3.72 13.23
C ARG A 8 12.70 3.20 11.83
N LYS A 9 12.31 1.91 11.71
CA LYS A 9 11.80 1.36 10.45
C LYS A 9 10.59 2.16 9.95
N ASN A 10 9.63 2.45 10.82
CA ASN A 10 8.44 3.21 10.46
C ASN A 10 8.77 4.66 10.04
N GLN A 11 9.73 5.31 10.69
CA GLN A 11 10.21 6.64 10.26
C GLN A 11 10.82 6.59 8.86
N ILE A 12 11.62 5.58 8.56
CA ILE A 12 12.20 5.37 7.24
C ILE A 12 11.12 5.14 6.19
N LEU A 13 10.13 4.27 6.48
CA LEU A 13 9.01 4.01 5.58
C LEU A 13 8.18 5.27 5.32
N ASN A 14 7.88 6.06 6.34
CA ASN A 14 7.14 7.30 6.18
C ASN A 14 7.90 8.31 5.30
N ALA A 15 9.19 8.49 5.54
CA ALA A 15 10.02 9.37 4.71
C ALA A 15 10.10 8.86 3.25
N ALA A 16 10.27 7.55 3.07
CA ALA A 16 10.29 6.90 1.77
C ALA A 16 8.94 7.04 1.04
N PHE A 17 7.85 6.87 1.77
CA PHE A 17 6.50 6.98 1.26
C PHE A 17 6.19 8.39 0.77
N GLU A 18 6.58 9.43 1.50
CA GLU A 18 6.44 10.82 1.08
C GLU A 18 7.15 11.12 -0.25
N VAL A 19 8.34 10.55 -0.44
CA VAL A 19 9.08 10.68 -1.71
C VAL A 19 8.40 9.87 -2.83
N PHE A 20 7.98 8.66 -2.52
CA PHE A 20 7.28 7.77 -3.44
C PHE A 20 5.99 8.38 -3.99
N VAL A 21 5.22 9.05 -3.13
CA VAL A 21 3.97 9.72 -3.51
C VAL A 21 4.20 10.99 -4.33
N LYS A 22 5.29 11.72 -4.08
CA LYS A 22 5.54 13.05 -4.68
C LYS A 22 6.34 13.00 -5.97
N LYS A 23 7.10 11.93 -6.23
CA LYS A 23 8.06 11.87 -7.33
C LYS A 23 7.99 10.55 -8.10
N ARG A 24 8.09 10.65 -9.43
CA ARG A 24 8.21 9.49 -10.32
C ARG A 24 9.65 8.98 -10.27
N ILE A 25 9.93 7.92 -9.46
CA ILE A 25 11.30 7.51 -9.16
C ILE A 25 11.50 6.04 -9.47
N PHE A 26 11.79 5.71 -10.74
CA PHE A 26 12.07 4.33 -11.13
C PHE A 26 13.57 4.05 -11.34
N ASN A 27 14.34 5.01 -11.82
CA ASN A 27 15.74 4.76 -12.16
C ASN A 27 16.72 4.93 -10.98
N ASP A 28 16.41 5.74 -9.97
CA ASP A 28 17.26 5.93 -8.78
C ASP A 28 16.44 6.02 -7.47
N TYR A 29 15.53 5.08 -7.29
CA TYR A 29 14.74 4.97 -6.09
C TYR A 29 15.59 4.96 -4.80
N TYR A 30 16.76 4.34 -4.87
CA TYR A 30 17.64 4.19 -3.72
C TYR A 30 18.34 5.50 -3.32
N GLY A 31 18.82 6.28 -4.28
CA GLY A 31 19.41 7.60 -4.03
C GLY A 31 18.42 8.56 -3.39
N TRP A 32 17.19 8.55 -3.86
CA TRP A 32 16.10 9.36 -3.29
C TRP A 32 15.73 8.94 -1.88
N LEU A 33 15.74 7.64 -1.59
CA LEU A 33 15.46 7.12 -0.27
C LEU A 33 16.51 7.53 0.76
N VAL A 34 17.78 7.48 0.38
CA VAL A 34 18.90 8.01 1.16
C VAL A 34 18.67 9.47 1.50
N LEU A 35 18.32 10.28 0.50
CA LEU A 35 18.05 11.72 0.68
C LEU A 35 16.84 11.97 1.61
N ALA A 36 15.74 11.24 1.40
CA ALA A 36 14.50 11.41 2.16
C ALA A 36 14.61 10.96 3.61
N SER A 37 15.25 9.82 3.85
CA SER A 37 15.43 9.27 5.20
C SER A 37 16.49 9.98 6.01
N LYS A 38 17.33 10.80 5.38
CA LYS A 38 18.54 11.40 5.97
C LYS A 38 19.49 10.36 6.54
N LEU A 39 19.45 9.13 6.03
CA LEU A 39 20.30 8.04 6.45
C LEU A 39 21.33 7.71 5.36
N SER A 40 22.48 7.19 5.77
CA SER A 40 23.43 6.62 4.82
C SER A 40 22.88 5.35 4.19
N LYS A 41 23.40 4.97 3.02
CA LYS A 41 23.08 3.73 2.34
C LYS A 41 23.28 2.50 3.24
N GLY A 42 24.37 2.47 4.01
CA GLY A 42 24.66 1.40 4.97
C GLY A 42 23.64 1.33 6.11
N ALA A 43 23.22 2.47 6.64
CA ALA A 43 22.20 2.53 7.67
C ALA A 43 20.83 2.01 7.17
N LEU A 44 20.46 2.29 5.92
CA LEU A 44 19.23 1.73 5.33
C LEU A 44 19.28 0.21 5.23
N TYR A 45 20.40 -0.36 4.79
CA TYR A 45 20.57 -1.82 4.75
C TYR A 45 20.62 -2.49 6.12
N HIS A 46 20.98 -1.75 7.16
CA HIS A 46 20.89 -2.26 8.53
C HIS A 46 19.44 -2.50 8.97
N TYR A 47 18.52 -1.66 8.52
CA TYR A 47 17.09 -1.80 8.84
C TYR A 47 16.34 -2.71 7.86
N TYR A 48 16.70 -2.66 6.59
CA TYR A 48 16.12 -3.45 5.49
C TYR A 48 17.24 -4.20 4.80
N GLY A 49 17.24 -5.51 4.88
CA GLY A 49 18.34 -6.37 4.39
C GLY A 49 18.64 -6.21 2.89
N SER A 50 17.70 -5.68 2.13
CA SER A 50 17.88 -5.41 0.70
C SER A 50 17.02 -4.25 0.20
N LYS A 51 17.36 -3.72 -0.98
CA LYS A 51 16.55 -2.75 -1.72
C LYS A 51 15.14 -3.31 -1.98
N LYS A 52 15.05 -4.58 -2.30
CA LYS A 52 13.81 -5.29 -2.57
C LYS A 52 12.93 -5.37 -1.33
N GLU A 53 13.49 -5.74 -0.17
CA GLU A 53 12.76 -5.80 1.09
C GLU A 53 12.16 -4.43 1.46
N LEU A 54 12.96 -3.38 1.33
CA LEU A 54 12.47 -2.03 1.57
C LEU A 54 11.34 -1.63 0.62
N PHE A 55 11.45 -2.00 -0.65
CA PHE A 55 10.44 -1.71 -1.65
C PHE A 55 9.14 -2.48 -1.39
N LEU A 56 9.22 -3.76 -1.04
CA LEU A 56 8.07 -4.56 -0.62
C LEU A 56 7.38 -3.95 0.61
N SER A 57 8.16 -3.55 1.61
CA SER A 57 7.63 -2.88 2.81
C SER A 57 6.93 -1.56 2.48
N LEU A 58 7.41 -0.83 1.47
CA LEU A 58 6.79 0.41 1.02
C LEU A 58 5.46 0.17 0.31
N ILE A 59 5.36 -0.88 -0.51
CA ILE A 59 4.10 -1.27 -1.16
C ILE A 59 3.06 -1.68 -0.10
N ASP A 60 3.46 -2.44 0.92
CA ASP A 60 2.58 -2.79 2.04
C ASP A 60 2.08 -1.55 2.80
N HIS A 61 2.98 -0.62 3.02
CA HIS A 61 2.65 0.65 3.67
C HIS A 61 1.67 1.48 2.84
N TRP A 62 1.89 1.54 1.52
CA TRP A 62 0.99 2.18 0.57
C TRP A 62 -0.39 1.55 0.56
N GLU A 63 -0.48 0.23 0.51
CA GLU A 63 -1.75 -0.49 0.54
C GLU A 63 -2.51 -0.20 1.84
N THR A 64 -1.82 -0.33 2.97
CA THR A 64 -2.41 -0.06 4.28
C THR A 64 -2.94 1.38 4.36
N PHE A 65 -2.18 2.35 3.84
CA PHE A 65 -2.58 3.75 3.81
C PHE A 65 -3.81 3.97 2.91
N THR A 66 -3.81 3.38 1.71
CA THR A 66 -4.85 3.60 0.69
C THR A 66 -6.19 2.98 1.10
N PHE A 67 -6.14 1.80 1.72
CA PHE A 67 -7.33 1.04 2.05
C PHE A 67 -7.68 1.02 3.55
N LYS A 68 -6.99 1.82 4.36
CA LYS A 68 -7.16 1.87 5.82
C LYS A 68 -8.63 2.00 6.22
N ASP A 69 -9.32 2.97 5.66
CA ASP A 69 -10.72 3.26 6.00
C ASP A 69 -11.67 2.17 5.51
N PHE A 70 -11.28 1.43 4.45
CA PHE A 70 -12.05 0.31 3.92
C PHE A 70 -11.92 -0.94 4.79
N TYR A 71 -10.77 -1.13 5.45
CA TYR A 71 -10.55 -2.21 6.43
C TYR A 71 -11.09 -1.89 7.82
N ASP A 72 -11.46 -0.65 8.11
CA ASP A 72 -11.98 -0.26 9.43
C ASP A 72 -13.33 -0.94 9.71
N LYS A 73 -13.46 -1.51 10.90
CA LYS A 73 -14.70 -2.15 11.36
C LYS A 73 -15.89 -1.19 11.37
N LYS A 74 -15.68 0.09 11.66
CA LYS A 74 -16.74 1.11 11.66
C LYS A 74 -17.35 1.35 10.28
N SER A 75 -16.60 1.14 9.22
CA SER A 75 -17.15 1.24 7.85
C SER A 75 -18.04 0.04 7.51
N GLN A 76 -17.84 -1.10 8.17
CA GLN A 76 -18.59 -2.33 7.93
C GLN A 76 -20.01 -2.30 8.51
N ASP A 77 -20.32 -1.39 9.43
CA ASP A 77 -21.66 -1.18 9.99
C ASP A 77 -22.58 -0.36 9.06
N LYS A 78 -22.01 0.24 7.99
CA LYS A 78 -22.74 0.99 6.98
C LYS A 78 -23.44 0.05 5.98
N LYS A 79 -24.37 0.59 5.19
CA LYS A 79 -24.94 -0.12 4.05
C LYS A 79 -23.87 -0.57 3.08
N ALA A 80 -24.04 -1.73 2.46
CA ALA A 80 -23.07 -2.27 1.51
C ALA A 80 -22.84 -1.34 0.32
N SER A 81 -23.89 -0.73 -0.19
CA SER A 81 -23.82 0.29 -1.27
C SER A 81 -22.98 1.51 -0.89
N ASP A 82 -23.10 1.98 0.37
CA ASP A 82 -22.33 3.13 0.86
C ASP A 82 -20.83 2.77 1.03
N ILE A 83 -20.55 1.55 1.47
CA ILE A 83 -19.16 1.04 1.58
C ILE A 83 -18.50 1.02 0.20
N LEU A 84 -19.18 0.49 -0.83
CA LEU A 84 -18.64 0.42 -2.19
C LEU A 84 -18.46 1.81 -2.81
N ARG A 85 -19.42 2.72 -2.59
CA ARG A 85 -19.33 4.10 -3.05
C ARG A 85 -18.14 4.81 -2.43
N PHE A 86 -18.01 4.73 -1.10
CA PHE A 86 -16.89 5.33 -0.36
C PHE A 86 -15.54 4.80 -0.85
N PHE A 87 -15.45 3.47 -1.11
CA PHE A 87 -14.24 2.89 -1.69
C PHE A 87 -13.91 3.52 -3.05
N GLY A 88 -14.89 3.61 -3.96
CA GLY A 88 -14.68 4.22 -5.28
C GLY A 88 -14.25 5.69 -5.20
N GLU A 89 -14.91 6.48 -4.36
CA GLU A 89 -14.57 7.89 -4.13
C GLU A 89 -13.15 8.05 -3.57
N ASN A 90 -12.77 7.19 -2.61
CA ASN A 90 -11.43 7.22 -2.03
C ASN A 90 -10.35 6.84 -3.06
N VAL A 91 -10.61 5.85 -3.91
CA VAL A 91 -9.69 5.48 -5.01
C VAL A 91 -9.52 6.66 -5.97
N ILE A 92 -10.61 7.29 -6.42
CA ILE A 92 -10.55 8.43 -7.34
C ILE A 92 -9.78 9.61 -6.70
N LYS A 93 -10.09 9.93 -5.45
CA LYS A 93 -9.38 10.97 -4.70
C LYS A 93 -7.89 10.69 -4.64
N THR A 94 -7.52 9.48 -4.25
CA THR A 94 -6.12 9.08 -4.10
C THR A 94 -5.40 9.06 -5.46
N LEU A 95 -6.06 8.64 -6.55
CA LEU A 95 -5.52 8.74 -7.91
C LEU A 95 -5.19 10.17 -8.30
N ASN A 96 -6.05 11.12 -7.97
CA ASN A 96 -5.82 12.53 -8.27
C ASN A 96 -4.68 13.14 -7.44
N GLU A 97 -4.64 12.84 -6.15
CA GLU A 97 -3.67 13.41 -5.22
C GLU A 97 -2.29 12.73 -5.27
N LYS A 98 -2.26 11.44 -5.57
CA LYS A 98 -1.06 10.57 -5.44
C LYS A 98 -0.83 9.69 -6.66
N LYS A 99 -1.07 10.22 -7.86
CA LYS A 99 -0.94 9.48 -9.13
C LYS A 99 0.40 8.75 -9.30
N HIS A 100 1.49 9.34 -8.80
CA HIS A 100 2.82 8.74 -8.92
C HIS A 100 2.97 7.45 -8.11
N ALA A 101 2.29 7.34 -6.96
CA ALA A 101 2.28 6.13 -6.17
C ALA A 101 1.51 5.00 -6.88
N TYR A 102 0.40 5.31 -7.54
CA TYR A 102 -0.32 4.33 -8.38
C TYR A 102 0.50 3.85 -9.58
N ILE A 103 1.18 4.77 -10.25
CA ILE A 103 2.10 4.39 -11.36
C ILE A 103 3.18 3.45 -10.84
N ALA A 104 3.77 3.76 -9.70
CA ALA A 104 4.77 2.92 -9.05
C ALA A 104 4.23 1.55 -8.67
N GLU A 105 3.01 1.48 -8.16
CA GLU A 105 2.35 0.21 -7.84
C GLU A 105 2.15 -0.64 -9.11
N ILE A 106 1.68 -0.03 -10.21
CA ILE A 106 1.50 -0.73 -11.49
C ILE A 106 2.83 -1.27 -12.00
N GLU A 107 3.89 -0.47 -11.99
CA GLU A 107 5.22 -0.90 -12.43
C GLU A 107 5.80 -1.99 -11.52
N PHE A 108 5.57 -1.92 -10.21
CA PHE A 108 5.91 -3.00 -9.27
C PHE A 108 5.18 -4.29 -9.63
N ARG A 109 3.88 -4.23 -9.91
CA ARG A 109 3.09 -5.39 -10.32
C ARG A 109 3.56 -5.96 -11.65
N ALA A 110 4.00 -5.13 -12.59
CA ALA A 110 4.58 -5.59 -13.85
C ALA A 110 5.87 -6.43 -13.64
N MET A 111 6.62 -6.18 -12.57
CA MET A 111 7.79 -6.98 -12.21
C MET A 111 7.42 -8.38 -11.69
N SER A 112 6.16 -8.64 -11.33
CA SER A 112 5.70 -9.92 -10.81
C SER A 112 5.92 -11.10 -11.77
N ASN A 113 6.01 -10.84 -13.07
CA ASN A 113 6.32 -11.86 -14.07
C ASN A 113 7.78 -12.35 -14.03
N GLN A 114 8.67 -11.58 -13.41
CA GLN A 114 10.10 -11.86 -13.36
C GLN A 114 10.59 -12.25 -11.95
N ASP A 115 9.77 -12.01 -10.93
CA ASP A 115 10.15 -12.24 -9.54
C ASP A 115 9.02 -12.90 -8.75
N LEU A 116 9.28 -14.14 -8.30
CA LEU A 116 8.29 -14.98 -7.61
C LEU A 116 7.83 -14.38 -6.27
N GLU A 117 8.71 -13.68 -5.55
CA GLU A 117 8.37 -13.06 -4.27
C GLU A 117 7.42 -11.87 -4.49
N ILE A 118 7.69 -11.05 -5.51
CA ILE A 118 6.81 -9.95 -5.92
C ILE A 118 5.45 -10.50 -6.36
N LYS A 119 5.45 -11.58 -7.14
CA LYS A 119 4.23 -12.26 -7.57
C LYS A 119 3.40 -12.75 -6.39
N ASN A 120 4.02 -13.44 -5.44
CA ASN A 120 3.35 -13.96 -4.25
C ASN A 120 2.80 -12.81 -3.38
N ARG A 121 3.56 -11.74 -3.23
CA ARG A 121 3.13 -10.57 -2.48
C ARG A 121 1.93 -9.89 -3.12
N SER A 122 1.99 -9.65 -4.42
CA SER A 122 0.87 -9.09 -5.19
C SER A 122 -0.38 -9.97 -5.08
N LYS A 123 -0.22 -11.30 -5.12
CA LYS A 123 -1.34 -12.23 -4.95
C LYS A 123 -2.00 -12.09 -3.58
N ILE A 124 -1.22 -12.04 -2.50
CA ILE A 124 -1.74 -11.87 -1.13
C ILE A 124 -2.57 -10.57 -1.02
N LEU A 125 -2.09 -9.48 -1.63
CA LEU A 125 -2.81 -8.21 -1.62
C LEU A 125 -4.14 -8.28 -2.37
N TYR A 126 -4.13 -8.91 -3.55
CA TYR A 126 -5.36 -9.13 -4.32
C TYR A 126 -6.36 -10.02 -3.60
N ASP A 127 -5.90 -11.12 -3.01
CA ASP A 127 -6.76 -12.06 -2.29
C ASP A 127 -7.45 -11.37 -1.09
N LYS A 128 -6.74 -10.52 -0.36
CA LYS A 128 -7.32 -9.70 0.71
C LYS A 128 -8.39 -8.75 0.21
N LEU A 129 -8.11 -8.05 -0.89
CA LEU A 129 -9.06 -7.09 -1.46
C LEU A 129 -10.31 -7.80 -1.99
N LEU A 130 -10.13 -8.91 -2.69
CA LEU A 130 -11.24 -9.74 -3.19
C LEU A 130 -12.11 -10.25 -2.04
N ALA A 131 -11.51 -10.81 -0.99
CA ALA A 131 -12.26 -11.30 0.19
C ALA A 131 -13.08 -10.19 0.85
N LEU A 132 -12.57 -8.96 0.85
CA LEU A 132 -13.27 -7.80 1.38
C LEU A 132 -14.47 -7.42 0.50
N PHE A 133 -14.31 -7.39 -0.82
CA PHE A 133 -15.42 -7.16 -1.76
C PHE A 133 -16.49 -8.25 -1.67
N GLU A 134 -16.09 -9.52 -1.64
CA GLU A 134 -17.01 -10.64 -1.45
C GLU A 134 -17.84 -10.48 -0.18
N LYS A 135 -17.22 -10.08 0.93
CA LYS A 135 -17.90 -9.82 2.19
C LYS A 135 -18.92 -8.70 2.08
N VAL A 136 -18.56 -7.57 1.44
CA VAL A 136 -19.45 -6.42 1.28
C VAL A 136 -20.61 -6.75 0.34
N ILE A 137 -20.35 -7.44 -0.76
CA ILE A 137 -21.38 -7.86 -1.72
C ILE A 137 -22.34 -8.86 -1.06
N SER A 138 -21.82 -9.85 -0.35
CA SER A 138 -22.62 -10.84 0.37
C SER A 138 -23.51 -10.19 1.44
N LYS A 139 -23.01 -9.16 2.13
CA LYS A 139 -23.80 -8.35 3.05
C LYS A 139 -24.96 -7.67 2.31
N GLY A 140 -24.67 -6.99 1.19
CA GLY A 140 -25.68 -6.28 0.43
C GLY A 140 -26.78 -7.20 -0.14
N ILE A 141 -26.42 -8.41 -0.58
CA ILE A 141 -27.40 -9.42 -1.00
C ILE A 141 -28.26 -9.86 0.20
N LYS A 142 -27.65 -10.17 1.34
CA LYS A 142 -28.34 -10.60 2.57
C LYS A 142 -29.31 -9.53 3.10
N GLU A 143 -28.96 -8.27 2.95
CA GLU A 143 -29.74 -7.12 3.42
C GLU A 143 -30.72 -6.60 2.32
N ASN A 144 -30.85 -7.30 1.18
CA ASN A 144 -31.69 -6.94 0.02
C ASN A 144 -31.34 -5.58 -0.61
N GLU A 145 -30.10 -5.11 -0.47
CA GLU A 145 -29.58 -3.93 -1.19
C GLU A 145 -29.20 -4.28 -2.64
N PHE A 146 -28.75 -5.50 -2.87
CA PHE A 146 -28.33 -6.02 -4.18
C PHE A 146 -29.19 -7.23 -4.56
N LYS A 147 -29.39 -7.42 -5.89
CA LYS A 147 -30.08 -8.56 -6.48
C LYS A 147 -29.12 -9.62 -6.92
#